data_53463e3338c1fa7f655892013a177a5d
#
_entry.id   53463e3338c1fa7f655892013a177a5d
#
_cell.length_a   1.000
_cell.length_b   1.000
_cell.length_c   1.000
_cell.angle_alpha   90.00
_cell.angle_beta   90.00
_cell.angle_gamma   90.00
#
_symmetry.space_group_name_H-M   'P 1'
#
loop_
_entity.id
_entity.type
_entity.pdbx_description
1 polymer ?
#
loop_
_entity_poly.entity_id
_entity_poly.type
_entity_poly.pdbx_seq_one_letter_code
_entity_poly.pdbx_strand_id
1 'polypeptide(L)'
;KPIGAVMVVGGGIAGMQASLDLADSGFKVYLVEKEPAIGGHMAALDKTFPTNDCAMCTISPRLVATAGHRNINVMTDSELLKLDGDAGHFTATVRRNPRYIDVSKCTACGDCASVCPIVIPDRFNDGLNQRKAAYKLYPQAVPNAYAIEKKGIAPCRDACPANQRAQGYIALIREGRYADALRVIKEDNPFPGICGRICNHRCETACNX
;
A
#
# COMPACT_ATOMS: atom_id res chain seq x y z
N LYS A 1 -7.38 -23.23 -25.98
CA LYS A 1 -8.60 -23.03 -25.21
C LYS A 1 -8.45 -21.76 -24.40
N PRO A 2 -9.40 -20.79 -24.48
CA PRO A 2 -9.28 -19.55 -23.72
C PRO A 2 -9.18 -19.82 -22.21
N ILE A 3 -8.41 -19.01 -21.53
CA ILE A 3 -8.29 -19.09 -20.07
C ILE A 3 -9.55 -18.46 -19.47
N GLY A 4 -10.18 -19.14 -18.53
CA GLY A 4 -11.39 -18.66 -17.85
C GLY A 4 -11.08 -17.64 -16.77
N ALA A 5 -10.21 -16.67 -17.09
CA ALA A 5 -9.76 -15.64 -16.15
C ALA A 5 -9.74 -14.27 -16.83
N VAL A 6 -10.11 -13.24 -16.08
CA VAL A 6 -10.17 -11.86 -16.57
C VAL A 6 -9.42 -10.96 -15.58
N MET A 7 -8.66 -10.01 -16.10
CA MET A 7 -8.07 -8.96 -15.27
C MET A 7 -8.86 -7.66 -15.48
N VAL A 8 -9.26 -7.07 -14.35
CA VAL A 8 -9.92 -5.76 -14.32
C VAL A 8 -8.93 -4.77 -13.67
N VAL A 9 -8.64 -3.66 -14.33
CA VAL A 9 -7.69 -2.67 -13.83
C VAL A 9 -8.47 -1.44 -13.35
N GLY A 10 -8.35 -1.17 -12.04
CA GLY A 10 -9.03 -0.08 -11.37
C GLY A 10 -10.19 -0.57 -10.51
N GLY A 11 -10.08 -0.36 -9.19
CA GLY A 11 -11.05 -0.80 -8.19
C GLY A 11 -12.12 0.24 -7.87
N GLY A 12 -12.44 1.14 -8.79
CA GLY A 12 -13.57 2.07 -8.66
C GLY A 12 -14.90 1.36 -8.86
N ILE A 13 -16.00 2.14 -8.84
CA ILE A 13 -17.37 1.58 -8.94
C ILE A 13 -17.56 0.75 -10.22
N ALA A 14 -17.03 1.23 -11.35
CA ALA A 14 -17.15 0.52 -12.63
C ALA A 14 -16.36 -0.80 -12.61
N GLY A 15 -15.13 -0.76 -12.09
CA GLY A 15 -14.28 -1.97 -11.99
C GLY A 15 -14.87 -3.01 -11.04
N MET A 16 -15.42 -2.56 -9.91
CA MET A 16 -16.09 -3.47 -8.97
C MET A 16 -17.32 -4.14 -9.62
N GLN A 17 -18.16 -3.33 -10.30
CA GLN A 17 -19.35 -3.87 -10.97
C GLN A 17 -18.96 -4.87 -12.07
N ALA A 18 -17.99 -4.50 -12.93
CA ALA A 18 -17.50 -5.41 -13.97
C ALA A 18 -16.93 -6.71 -13.37
N SER A 19 -16.20 -6.59 -12.24
CA SER A 19 -15.65 -7.75 -11.55
C SER A 19 -16.74 -8.69 -11.04
N LEU A 20 -17.80 -8.12 -10.47
CA LEU A 20 -18.93 -8.90 -9.96
C LEU A 20 -19.66 -9.61 -11.10
N ASP A 21 -19.99 -8.88 -12.18
CA ASP A 21 -20.70 -9.44 -13.34
C ASP A 21 -19.93 -10.60 -13.97
N LEU A 22 -18.60 -10.43 -14.12
CA LEU A 22 -17.74 -11.48 -14.66
C LEU A 22 -17.61 -12.68 -13.72
N ALA A 23 -17.47 -12.41 -12.42
CA ALA A 23 -17.33 -13.46 -11.41
C ALA A 23 -18.62 -14.29 -11.26
N ASP A 24 -19.78 -13.62 -11.32
CA ASP A 24 -21.09 -14.26 -11.30
C ASP A 24 -21.30 -15.12 -12.58
N SER A 25 -20.69 -14.70 -13.68
CA SER A 25 -20.69 -15.48 -14.94
C SER A 25 -19.71 -16.66 -14.91
N GLY A 26 -18.99 -16.85 -13.79
CA GLY A 26 -18.12 -18.00 -13.58
C GLY A 26 -16.64 -17.78 -13.90
N PHE A 27 -16.25 -16.58 -14.30
CA PHE A 27 -14.85 -16.29 -14.58
C PHE A 27 -14.07 -16.04 -13.28
N LYS A 28 -12.78 -16.41 -13.27
CA LYS A 28 -11.85 -15.98 -12.24
C LYS A 28 -11.44 -14.54 -12.55
N VAL A 29 -11.60 -13.63 -11.59
CA VAL A 29 -11.32 -12.21 -11.80
C VAL A 29 -10.14 -11.77 -10.92
N TYR A 30 -9.18 -11.07 -11.53
CA TYR A 30 -8.07 -10.39 -10.84
C TYR A 30 -8.33 -8.90 -10.92
N LEU A 31 -8.76 -8.30 -9.80
CA LEU A 31 -9.04 -6.86 -9.72
C LEU A 31 -7.79 -6.15 -9.20
N VAL A 32 -7.12 -5.40 -10.09
CA VAL A 32 -5.86 -4.72 -9.80
C VAL A 32 -6.15 -3.25 -9.46
N GLU A 33 -5.73 -2.81 -8.26
CA GLU A 33 -5.95 -1.43 -7.78
C GLU A 33 -4.64 -0.84 -7.27
N LYS A 34 -4.29 0.35 -7.75
CA LYS A 34 -3.05 1.03 -7.37
C LYS A 34 -3.07 1.58 -5.94
N GLU A 35 -4.26 1.95 -5.46
CA GLU A 35 -4.43 2.48 -4.11
C GLU A 35 -4.47 1.33 -3.08
N PRO A 36 -4.30 1.62 -1.79
CA PRO A 36 -4.35 0.58 -0.76
C PRO A 36 -5.75 0.05 -0.48
N ALA A 37 -6.78 0.61 -1.12
CA ALA A 37 -8.15 0.14 -1.00
C ALA A 37 -8.93 0.38 -2.29
N ILE A 38 -9.90 -0.48 -2.57
CA ILE A 38 -10.85 -0.29 -3.68
C ILE A 38 -11.88 0.76 -3.27
N GLY A 39 -12.60 1.34 -4.23
CA GLY A 39 -13.64 2.36 -4.01
C GLY A 39 -13.52 3.54 -4.97
N GLY A 40 -12.30 3.87 -5.34
CA GLY A 40 -12.04 4.96 -6.30
C GLY A 40 -12.59 6.31 -5.83
N HIS A 41 -12.86 7.19 -6.78
CA HIS A 41 -13.37 8.55 -6.48
C HIS A 41 -14.72 8.53 -5.77
N MET A 42 -15.55 7.51 -6.03
CA MET A 42 -16.88 7.46 -5.41
C MET A 42 -16.78 7.33 -3.89
N ALA A 43 -15.74 6.66 -3.37
CA ALA A 43 -15.53 6.55 -1.93
C ALA A 43 -15.19 7.89 -1.27
N ALA A 44 -14.70 8.87 -2.05
CA ALA A 44 -14.33 10.20 -1.56
C ALA A 44 -15.47 11.22 -1.67
N LEU A 45 -16.55 10.88 -2.36
CA LEU A 45 -17.70 11.77 -2.51
C LEU A 45 -18.64 11.65 -1.31
N ASP A 46 -19.24 12.78 -0.92
CA ASP A 46 -20.34 12.77 0.04
C ASP A 46 -21.62 12.27 -0.66
N LYS A 47 -21.97 12.90 -1.78
CA LYS A 47 -23.20 12.61 -2.50
C LYS A 47 -22.97 12.53 -4.01
N THR A 48 -23.89 11.86 -4.69
CA THR A 48 -23.85 11.71 -6.15
C THR A 48 -24.80 12.69 -6.83
N PHE A 49 -24.35 13.24 -7.94
CA PHE A 49 -25.16 14.12 -8.79
C PHE A 49 -25.89 13.26 -9.85
N PRO A 50 -27.15 13.57 -10.23
CA PRO A 50 -28.01 14.66 -9.75
C PRO A 50 -28.97 14.28 -8.62
N THR A 51 -29.00 13.01 -8.23
CA THR A 51 -29.99 12.46 -7.30
C THR A 51 -29.73 12.84 -5.85
N ASN A 52 -28.52 13.31 -5.55
CA ASN A 52 -28.10 13.68 -4.20
C ASN A 52 -28.11 12.49 -3.21
N ASP A 53 -27.91 11.29 -3.74
CA ASP A 53 -27.82 10.07 -2.95
C ASP A 53 -26.47 10.00 -2.20
N CYS A 54 -26.46 9.36 -1.05
CA CYS A 54 -25.24 9.10 -0.28
C CYS A 54 -24.29 8.19 -1.11
N ALA A 55 -23.14 8.71 -1.47
CA ALA A 55 -22.17 7.96 -2.30
C ALA A 55 -21.69 6.69 -1.61
N MET A 56 -21.37 6.78 -0.30
CA MET A 56 -20.91 5.62 0.46
C MET A 56 -22.01 4.56 0.61
N CYS A 57 -23.25 4.98 0.78
CA CYS A 57 -24.38 4.06 0.87
C CYS A 57 -24.57 3.25 -0.43
N THR A 58 -24.31 3.90 -1.56
CA THR A 58 -24.40 3.27 -2.88
C THR A 58 -23.25 2.29 -3.14
N ILE A 59 -22.02 2.66 -2.74
CA ILE A 59 -20.84 1.87 -3.06
C ILE A 59 -20.61 0.73 -2.05
N SER A 60 -21.01 0.88 -0.79
CA SER A 60 -20.73 -0.10 0.29
C SER A 60 -21.16 -1.53 -0.03
N PRO A 61 -22.37 -1.78 -0.55
CA PRO A 61 -22.75 -3.15 -0.91
C PRO A 61 -21.81 -3.78 -1.93
N ARG A 62 -21.33 -2.98 -2.89
CA ARG A 62 -20.39 -3.46 -3.91
C ARG A 62 -18.98 -3.73 -3.33
N LEU A 63 -18.54 -2.91 -2.38
CA LEU A 63 -17.28 -3.15 -1.67
C LEU A 63 -17.30 -4.51 -0.97
N VAL A 64 -18.39 -4.77 -0.22
CA VAL A 64 -18.56 -6.02 0.53
C VAL A 64 -18.68 -7.21 -0.42
N ALA A 65 -19.51 -7.08 -1.45
CA ALA A 65 -19.72 -8.16 -2.43
C ALA A 65 -18.40 -8.51 -3.15
N THR A 66 -17.65 -7.48 -3.59
CA THR A 66 -16.36 -7.68 -4.28
C THR A 66 -15.36 -8.39 -3.37
N ALA A 67 -15.26 -7.94 -2.10
CA ALA A 67 -14.33 -8.53 -1.14
C ALA A 67 -14.67 -9.98 -0.80
N GLY A 68 -15.97 -10.28 -0.71
CA GLY A 68 -16.44 -11.61 -0.30
C GLY A 68 -16.57 -12.62 -1.43
N HIS A 69 -16.46 -12.20 -2.68
CA HIS A 69 -16.71 -13.11 -3.81
C HIS A 69 -15.51 -14.05 -4.04
N ARG A 70 -15.77 -15.37 -3.98
CA ARG A 70 -14.72 -16.39 -4.08
C ARG A 70 -13.96 -16.38 -5.41
N ASN A 71 -14.59 -15.90 -6.47
CA ASN A 71 -13.95 -15.83 -7.80
C ASN A 71 -13.21 -14.52 -8.04
N ILE A 72 -13.26 -13.54 -7.12
CA ILE A 72 -12.57 -12.26 -7.26
C ILE A 72 -11.33 -12.24 -6.36
N ASN A 73 -10.18 -11.95 -6.94
CA ASN A 73 -8.93 -11.73 -6.23
C ASN A 73 -8.62 -10.23 -6.26
N VAL A 74 -8.81 -9.56 -5.14
CA VAL A 74 -8.56 -8.12 -5.02
C VAL A 74 -7.08 -7.90 -4.73
N MET A 75 -6.38 -7.20 -5.63
CA MET A 75 -4.95 -6.91 -5.55
C MET A 75 -4.77 -5.40 -5.40
N THR A 76 -4.76 -4.92 -4.16
CA THR A 76 -4.49 -3.51 -3.87
C THR A 76 -2.98 -3.24 -3.81
N ASP A 77 -2.59 -1.98 -3.80
CA ASP A 77 -1.19 -1.54 -3.88
C ASP A 77 -0.51 -2.14 -5.11
N SER A 78 -1.27 -2.34 -6.20
CA SER A 78 -0.81 -3.10 -7.37
C SER A 78 -1.02 -2.31 -8.66
N GLU A 79 -0.05 -2.39 -9.57
CA GLU A 79 -0.06 -1.61 -10.80
C GLU A 79 0.31 -2.50 -11.99
N LEU A 80 -0.48 -2.43 -13.06
CA LEU A 80 -0.16 -3.12 -14.31
C LEU A 80 1.00 -2.40 -14.99
N LEU A 81 2.12 -3.10 -15.18
CA LEU A 81 3.31 -2.54 -15.84
C LEU A 81 3.35 -2.87 -17.33
N LYS A 82 2.90 -4.07 -17.70
CA LYS A 82 3.02 -4.55 -19.07
C LYS A 82 1.93 -5.55 -19.36
N LEU A 83 1.46 -5.53 -20.60
CA LEU A 83 0.50 -6.50 -21.13
C LEU A 83 1.01 -7.00 -22.47
N ASP A 84 1.25 -8.27 -22.59
CA ASP A 84 1.73 -8.94 -23.82
C ASP A 84 0.72 -9.98 -24.25
N GLY A 85 0.76 -10.36 -25.54
CA GLY A 85 -0.07 -11.43 -26.09
C GLY A 85 -1.28 -10.92 -26.86
N ASP A 86 -2.16 -11.83 -27.20
CA ASP A 86 -3.34 -11.58 -28.01
C ASP A 86 -4.62 -11.98 -27.26
N ALA A 87 -5.76 -11.60 -27.81
CA ALA A 87 -7.08 -11.88 -27.22
C ALA A 87 -7.22 -13.35 -26.84
N GLY A 88 -7.52 -13.62 -25.58
CA GLY A 88 -7.63 -14.97 -25.03
C GLY A 88 -6.35 -15.55 -24.45
N HIS A 89 -5.18 -14.91 -24.68
CA HIS A 89 -3.87 -15.42 -24.23
C HIS A 89 -2.95 -14.28 -23.79
N PHE A 90 -3.47 -13.38 -22.96
CA PHE A 90 -2.67 -12.26 -22.42
C PHE A 90 -1.76 -12.71 -21.28
N THR A 91 -0.58 -12.11 -21.22
CA THR A 91 0.34 -12.21 -20.08
C THR A 91 0.50 -10.80 -19.49
N ALA A 92 0.07 -10.63 -18.25
CA ALA A 92 0.12 -9.35 -17.55
C ALA A 92 1.24 -9.36 -16.51
N THR A 93 2.11 -8.34 -16.54
CA THR A 93 3.12 -8.11 -15.50
C THR A 93 2.58 -7.06 -14.53
N VAL A 94 2.34 -7.48 -13.29
CA VAL A 94 1.78 -6.62 -12.25
C VAL A 94 2.83 -6.39 -11.17
N ARG A 95 3.13 -5.14 -10.86
CA ARG A 95 3.99 -4.76 -9.74
C ARG A 95 3.11 -4.59 -8.51
N ARG A 96 3.45 -5.31 -7.43
CA ARG A 96 2.80 -5.13 -6.15
C ARG A 96 3.71 -4.31 -5.25
N ASN A 97 3.26 -3.14 -4.86
CA ASN A 97 4.01 -2.24 -4.00
C ASN A 97 3.88 -2.67 -2.53
N PRO A 98 4.91 -2.48 -1.73
CA PRO A 98 4.85 -2.90 -0.32
C PRO A 98 3.92 -2.01 0.49
N ARG A 99 3.00 -2.63 1.20
CA ARG A 99 2.05 -1.98 2.09
C ARG A 99 2.66 -1.67 3.46
N TYR A 100 3.74 -2.40 3.84
CA TYR A 100 4.44 -2.33 5.11
C TYR A 100 3.60 -2.72 6.33
N ILE A 101 2.38 -3.17 6.11
CA ILE A 101 1.48 -3.72 7.14
C ILE A 101 0.90 -5.03 6.58
N ASP A 102 0.99 -6.08 7.37
CA ASP A 102 0.46 -7.40 7.00
C ASP A 102 -1.07 -7.38 7.13
N VAL A 103 -1.76 -7.45 5.99
CA VAL A 103 -3.23 -7.39 5.93
C VAL A 103 -3.87 -8.53 6.73
N SER A 104 -3.23 -9.72 6.75
CA SER A 104 -3.79 -10.88 7.45
C SER A 104 -3.74 -10.74 8.98
N LYS A 105 -2.89 -9.86 9.48
CA LYS A 105 -2.72 -9.62 10.93
C LYS A 105 -3.31 -8.29 11.38
N CYS A 106 -3.63 -7.41 10.43
CA CYS A 106 -4.10 -6.06 10.75
C CYS A 106 -5.58 -6.10 11.17
N THR A 107 -5.86 -5.67 12.39
CA THR A 107 -7.22 -5.58 12.93
C THR A 107 -7.84 -4.20 12.67
N ALA A 108 -7.12 -3.31 12.02
CA ALA A 108 -7.54 -1.92 11.75
C ALA A 108 -7.80 -1.10 13.04
N CYS A 109 -7.10 -1.41 14.13
CA CYS A 109 -7.28 -0.74 15.43
C CYS A 109 -6.85 0.74 15.43
N GLY A 110 -5.90 1.13 14.56
CA GLY A 110 -5.44 2.51 14.49
C GLY A 110 -4.19 2.83 15.31
N ASP A 111 -3.70 1.89 16.11
CA ASP A 111 -2.54 2.12 17.00
C ASP A 111 -1.30 2.58 16.23
N CYS A 112 -1.07 2.02 15.03
CA CYS A 112 0.06 2.40 14.19
C CYS A 112 -0.02 3.87 13.75
N ALA A 113 -1.22 4.39 13.53
CA ALA A 113 -1.42 5.79 13.19
C ALA A 113 -1.26 6.70 14.40
N SER A 114 -1.76 6.26 15.56
CA SER A 114 -1.69 7.08 16.79
C SER A 114 -0.24 7.37 17.19
N VAL A 115 0.66 6.41 17.03
CA VAL A 115 2.08 6.56 17.40
C VAL A 115 2.95 7.08 16.24
N CYS A 116 2.40 7.22 15.04
CA CYS A 116 3.18 7.64 13.86
C CYS A 116 3.57 9.11 13.98
N PRO A 117 4.87 9.47 13.98
CA PRO A 117 5.29 10.87 14.09
C PRO A 117 5.14 11.66 12.79
N ILE A 118 5.00 10.98 11.65
CA ILE A 118 5.02 11.63 10.34
C ILE A 118 3.61 12.07 9.95
N VAL A 119 3.48 13.33 9.58
CA VAL A 119 2.22 13.96 9.13
C VAL A 119 2.41 14.40 7.68
N ILE A 120 1.45 14.07 6.83
CA ILE A 120 1.49 14.40 5.39
C ILE A 120 0.11 14.87 4.92
N PRO A 121 0.03 15.60 3.79
CA PRO A 121 -1.28 15.96 3.24
C PRO A 121 -2.09 14.73 2.87
N ASP A 122 -3.37 14.77 3.14
CA ASP A 122 -4.27 13.67 2.84
C ASP A 122 -4.77 13.76 1.40
N ARG A 123 -4.20 12.94 0.53
CA ARG A 123 -4.57 12.92 -0.89
C ARG A 123 -6.00 12.43 -1.15
N PHE A 124 -6.54 11.62 -0.25
CA PHE A 124 -7.92 11.15 -0.37
C PHE A 124 -8.91 12.32 -0.23
N ASN A 125 -8.53 13.33 0.54
CA ASN A 125 -9.31 14.56 0.75
C ASN A 125 -8.67 15.75 0.01
N ASP A 126 -8.05 15.48 -1.13
CA ASP A 126 -7.43 16.49 -2.04
C ASP A 126 -6.43 17.42 -1.31
N GLY A 127 -5.83 16.96 -0.21
CA GLY A 127 -4.85 17.73 0.56
C GLY A 127 -5.47 18.78 1.48
N LEU A 128 -6.80 18.81 1.58
CA LEU A 128 -7.51 19.80 2.42
C LEU A 128 -7.26 19.59 3.92
N ASN A 129 -6.86 18.39 4.30
CA ASN A 129 -6.47 18.07 5.67
C ASN A 129 -5.17 17.28 5.68
N GLN A 130 -4.71 16.93 6.87
CA GLN A 130 -3.51 16.14 7.05
C GLN A 130 -3.85 14.77 7.64
N ARG A 131 -3.02 13.79 7.32
CA ARG A 131 -3.09 12.46 7.91
C ARG A 131 -1.70 11.95 8.28
N LYS A 132 -1.68 10.87 9.04
CA LYS A 132 -0.42 10.19 9.37
C LYS A 132 0.09 9.38 8.18
N ALA A 133 1.41 9.13 8.14
CA ALA A 133 2.00 8.25 7.14
C ALA A 133 1.49 6.81 7.29
N ALA A 134 1.20 6.38 8.52
CA ALA A 134 0.47 5.14 8.78
C ALA A 134 -1.02 5.49 8.75
N TYR A 135 -1.77 4.96 7.79
CA TYR A 135 -3.14 5.41 7.53
C TYR A 135 -4.03 4.28 7.01
N LYS A 136 -5.32 4.48 7.13
CA LYS A 136 -6.35 3.75 6.41
C LYS A 136 -6.97 4.74 5.43
N LEU A 137 -7.20 4.32 4.18
CA LEU A 137 -7.58 5.26 3.12
C LEU A 137 -8.88 6.00 3.45
N TYR A 138 -9.88 5.25 3.93
CA TYR A 138 -11.14 5.81 4.42
C TYR A 138 -11.74 4.79 5.40
N PRO A 139 -12.72 5.18 6.25
CA PRO A 139 -13.19 4.30 7.33
C PRO A 139 -13.69 2.93 6.88
N GLN A 140 -14.42 2.84 5.76
CA GLN A 140 -15.01 1.60 5.24
C GLN A 140 -14.10 0.89 4.22
N ALA A 141 -12.82 1.25 4.17
CA ALA A 141 -11.87 0.76 3.16
C ALA A 141 -11.82 -0.77 3.08
N VAL A 142 -11.72 -1.27 1.86
CA VAL A 142 -11.55 -2.70 1.56
C VAL A 142 -10.24 -2.87 0.79
N PRO A 143 -9.28 -3.65 1.31
CA PRO A 143 -9.31 -4.39 2.57
C PRO A 143 -9.33 -3.45 3.79
N ASN A 144 -9.95 -3.90 4.88
CA ASN A 144 -10.04 -3.16 6.13
C ASN A 144 -8.69 -3.25 6.87
N ALA A 145 -7.71 -2.52 6.35
CA ALA A 145 -6.33 -2.60 6.87
C ALA A 145 -5.60 -1.28 6.64
N TYR A 146 -4.67 -0.99 7.53
CA TYR A 146 -3.78 0.16 7.42
C TYR A 146 -2.72 -0.08 6.35
N ALA A 147 -2.10 1.00 5.90
CA ALA A 147 -0.94 1.02 5.02
C ALA A 147 0.02 2.09 5.54
N ILE A 148 1.28 2.02 5.12
CA ILE A 148 2.25 3.08 5.45
C ILE A 148 2.73 3.71 4.13
N GLU A 149 2.48 5.00 3.98
CA GLU A 149 3.00 5.74 2.83
C GLU A 149 4.44 6.15 3.11
N LYS A 150 5.36 5.69 2.25
CA LYS A 150 6.78 6.08 2.32
C LYS A 150 7.11 6.97 1.14
N LYS A 151 7.65 8.15 1.44
CA LYS A 151 8.12 9.10 0.42
C LYS A 151 9.52 9.57 0.79
N GLY A 152 10.36 9.72 -0.21
CA GLY A 152 11.71 10.22 -0.02
C GLY A 152 12.62 9.26 0.74
N ILE A 153 13.56 9.82 1.47
CA ILE A 153 14.61 9.11 2.19
C ILE A 153 14.37 9.29 3.69
N ALA A 154 14.65 8.26 4.49
CA ALA A 154 14.53 8.35 5.95
C ALA A 154 15.47 9.46 6.47
N PRO A 155 15.02 10.33 7.39
CA PRO A 155 15.86 11.42 7.90
C PRO A 155 17.21 10.97 8.44
N CYS A 156 17.26 9.82 9.12
CA CYS A 156 18.50 9.25 9.62
C CYS A 156 19.48 8.88 8.50
N ARG A 157 18.95 8.45 7.36
CA ARG A 157 19.77 8.12 6.19
C ARG A 157 20.24 9.39 5.49
N ASP A 158 19.35 10.37 5.35
CA ASP A 158 19.64 11.65 4.70
C ASP A 158 20.72 12.43 5.47
N ALA A 159 20.67 12.41 6.80
CA ALA A 159 21.63 13.10 7.66
C ALA A 159 23.01 12.40 7.70
N CYS A 160 23.09 11.15 7.25
CA CYS A 160 24.32 10.36 7.30
C CYS A 160 25.19 10.65 6.08
N PRO A 161 26.44 11.12 6.23
CA PRO A 161 27.31 11.35 5.07
C PRO A 161 27.59 10.10 4.22
N ALA A 162 27.48 8.90 4.83
CA ALA A 162 27.63 7.63 4.12
C ALA A 162 26.27 7.06 3.63
N ASN A 163 25.18 7.80 3.81
CA ASN A 163 23.83 7.36 3.45
C ASN A 163 23.46 5.99 4.02
N GLN A 164 23.92 5.71 5.26
CA GLN A 164 23.67 4.43 5.92
C GLN A 164 22.18 4.17 6.13
N ARG A 165 21.74 2.97 5.80
CA ARG A 165 20.36 2.52 6.01
C ARG A 165 20.13 2.14 7.47
N ALA A 166 20.27 3.14 8.38
CA ALA A 166 20.20 2.91 9.82
C ALA A 166 18.90 2.21 10.22
N GLN A 167 17.77 2.67 9.70
CA GLN A 167 16.47 2.03 9.93
C GLN A 167 16.48 0.54 9.56
N GLY A 168 17.11 0.21 8.44
CA GLY A 168 17.15 -1.17 7.93
C GLY A 168 17.94 -2.11 8.83
N TYR A 169 19.19 -1.74 9.19
CA TYR A 169 20.00 -2.62 10.01
C TYR A 169 19.51 -2.70 11.47
N ILE A 170 18.92 -1.62 11.99
CA ILE A 170 18.33 -1.65 13.33
C ILE A 170 17.13 -2.61 13.37
N ALA A 171 16.29 -2.60 12.33
CA ALA A 171 15.17 -3.54 12.23
C ALA A 171 15.67 -5.00 12.24
N LEU A 172 16.74 -5.28 11.49
CA LEU A 172 17.33 -6.62 11.43
C LEU A 172 17.95 -7.03 12.79
N ILE A 173 18.58 -6.09 13.49
CA ILE A 173 19.13 -6.33 14.84
C ILE A 173 17.98 -6.70 15.81
N ARG A 174 16.87 -5.97 15.73
CA ARG A 174 15.68 -6.25 16.56
C ARG A 174 15.13 -7.66 16.31
N GLU A 175 15.27 -8.16 15.08
CA GLU A 175 14.85 -9.52 14.71
C GLU A 175 15.90 -10.58 15.04
N GLY A 176 17.05 -10.21 15.61
CA GLY A 176 18.15 -11.14 15.90
C GLY A 176 18.98 -11.53 14.67
N ARG A 177 18.77 -10.88 13.55
CA ARG A 177 19.42 -11.18 12.26
C ARG A 177 20.72 -10.37 12.10
N TYR A 178 21.68 -10.61 12.99
CA TYR A 178 22.90 -9.78 13.07
C TYR A 178 23.78 -9.87 11.81
N ALA A 179 23.88 -11.05 11.20
CA ALA A 179 24.66 -11.24 9.97
C ALA A 179 24.08 -10.42 8.81
N ASP A 180 22.77 -10.42 8.68
CA ASP A 180 22.08 -9.63 7.65
C ASP A 180 22.23 -8.14 7.92
N ALA A 181 22.15 -7.72 9.18
CA ALA A 181 22.35 -6.33 9.57
C ALA A 181 23.75 -5.85 9.17
N LEU A 182 24.78 -6.68 9.45
CA LEU A 182 26.16 -6.37 9.08
C LEU A 182 26.33 -6.28 7.57
N ARG A 183 25.66 -7.16 6.81
CA ARG A 183 25.69 -7.12 5.34
C ARG A 183 25.12 -5.78 4.82
N VAL A 184 23.96 -5.38 5.34
CA VAL A 184 23.31 -4.11 4.96
C VAL A 184 24.24 -2.91 5.30
N ILE A 185 24.89 -2.93 6.46
CA ILE A 185 25.85 -1.88 6.86
C ILE A 185 27.00 -1.80 5.86
N LYS A 186 27.59 -2.95 5.51
CA LYS A 186 28.77 -3.02 4.64
C LYS A 186 28.47 -2.62 3.19
N GLU A 187 27.24 -2.72 2.74
CA GLU A 187 26.85 -2.26 1.41
C GLU A 187 27.01 -0.73 1.26
N ASP A 188 26.76 0.01 2.34
CA ASP A 188 26.84 1.48 2.35
C ASP A 188 28.16 1.97 2.93
N ASN A 189 28.80 1.20 3.83
CA ASN A 189 29.99 1.61 4.60
C ASN A 189 30.92 0.40 4.76
N PRO A 190 32.03 0.37 4.01
CA PRO A 190 32.96 -0.78 4.09
C PRO A 190 33.73 -0.90 5.41
N PHE A 191 33.80 0.18 6.21
CA PHE A 191 34.59 0.22 7.46
C PHE A 191 33.71 0.54 8.67
N PRO A 192 32.67 -0.26 8.96
CA PRO A 192 31.72 0.11 10.03
C PRO A 192 32.33 0.14 11.43
N GLY A 193 33.36 -0.69 11.68
CA GLY A 193 34.04 -0.73 12.98
C GLY A 193 34.79 0.56 13.29
N ILE A 194 35.38 1.17 12.28
CA ILE A 194 36.09 2.45 12.43
C ILE A 194 35.09 3.59 12.53
N CYS A 195 34.18 3.65 11.54
CA CYS A 195 33.19 4.74 11.46
C CYS A 195 32.30 4.80 12.71
N GLY A 196 31.93 3.63 13.26
CA GLY A 196 31.10 3.59 14.47
C GLY A 196 31.78 4.13 15.73
N ARG A 197 33.13 4.22 15.72
CA ARG A 197 33.88 4.75 16.88
C ARG A 197 34.13 6.26 16.79
N ILE A 198 34.17 6.81 15.58
CA ILE A 198 34.50 8.24 15.39
C ILE A 198 33.27 9.06 14.94
N CYS A 199 32.15 8.41 14.69
CA CYS A 199 30.94 9.06 14.19
C CYS A 199 30.28 9.93 15.26
N ASN A 200 29.84 11.13 14.86
CA ASN A 200 29.07 12.03 15.74
C ASN A 200 27.56 11.75 15.71
N HIS A 201 27.16 10.64 15.10
CA HIS A 201 25.78 10.10 15.12
C HIS A 201 24.70 11.11 14.69
N ARG A 202 24.92 11.83 13.62
CA ARG A 202 23.93 12.77 13.06
C ARG A 202 22.57 12.09 12.80
N CYS A 203 22.60 10.80 12.51
CA CYS A 203 21.39 10.02 12.29
C CYS A 203 20.47 9.95 13.53
N GLU A 204 21.07 9.98 14.73
CA GLU A 204 20.30 9.97 15.99
C GLU A 204 19.58 11.32 16.19
N THR A 205 20.30 12.42 15.93
CA THR A 205 19.72 13.76 16.03
C THR A 205 18.57 13.98 15.04
N ALA A 206 18.71 13.39 13.85
CA ALA A 206 17.71 13.53 12.78
C ALA A 206 16.57 12.50 12.90
N CYS A 207 16.61 11.62 13.90
CA CYS A 207 15.63 10.53 14.04
C CYS A 207 14.23 11.08 14.32
N ASN A 208 13.22 10.47 13.76
CA ASN A 208 11.82 10.79 14.02
C ASN A 208 11.22 10.18 15.29
N UNK A 209 11.92 9.38 15.61
CA UNK A 209 11.53 8.70 16.78
C UNK A 209 12.09 9.12 17.95
#